data_2de12066420850739b68fd5d8a845bfa
#
_entry.id   2de12066420850739b68fd5d8a845bfa
#
_cell.length_a   1.000
_cell.length_b   1.000
_cell.length_c   1.000
_cell.angle_alpha   90.00
_cell.angle_beta   90.00
_cell.angle_gamma   90.00
#
_symmetry.space_group_name_H-M   'P 1'
#
loop_
_entity.id
_entity.type
_entity.pdbx_description
1 polymer ?
#
loop_
_entity_poly.entity_id
_entity_poly.type
_entity_poly.pdbx_seq_one_letter_code
_entity_poly.pdbx_strand_id
1 'polypeptide(L)'
;MRQLAVPLFAIILFLLFWEMLVWVNGWPNYKMASPSDLWPAFWRFKWLFFTFGWETLWRTVLGLIIAIIVGVLLGMVMGFSKVVREGLYPLLVGFNAIPKATVVPIVALMFVGQHDLNTVLIAFMISFFPIAVSVSIGLSTLEPEYRDILRALGASKFTIFWKIALPKTLPEFFGALKVAVTLAFIGTNLMEIVSPHGRGLGALFDSGKTNSDLSLIHISEPTRPFHI
;
A
#
# COMPACT_ATOMS: atom_id res chain seq x y z
N MET A 1 -2.35 24.85 21.79
CA MET A 1 -2.76 25.64 20.61
C MET A 1 -1.60 25.91 19.65
N ARG A 2 -0.39 26.25 20.08
CA ARG A 2 0.78 26.54 19.23
C ARG A 2 1.23 25.33 18.36
N GLN A 3 1.06 24.09 18.85
CA GLN A 3 1.50 22.86 18.17
C GLN A 3 0.65 22.52 16.92
N LEU A 4 -0.60 22.97 16.85
CA LEU A 4 -1.47 22.78 15.68
C LEU A 4 -1.46 23.97 14.73
N ALA A 5 -1.13 25.17 15.22
CA ALA A 5 -1.12 26.39 14.41
C ALA A 5 -0.04 26.36 13.31
N VAL A 6 1.15 25.85 13.62
CA VAL A 6 2.27 25.78 12.65
C VAL A 6 1.97 24.84 11.48
N PRO A 7 1.53 23.57 11.69
CA PRO A 7 1.16 22.70 10.58
C PRO A 7 -0.03 23.23 9.77
N LEU A 8 -1.04 23.80 10.40
CA LEU A 8 -2.19 24.40 9.72
C LEU A 8 -1.76 25.57 8.83
N PHE A 9 -0.91 26.45 9.35
CA PHE A 9 -0.37 27.56 8.56
C PHE A 9 0.46 27.08 7.37
N ALA A 10 1.29 26.05 7.55
CA ALA A 10 2.06 25.46 6.47
C ALA A 10 1.16 24.84 5.37
N ILE A 11 0.08 24.16 5.77
CA ILE A 11 -0.90 23.60 4.82
C ILE A 11 -1.59 24.71 4.03
N ILE A 12 -2.04 25.78 4.70
CA ILE A 12 -2.70 26.92 4.04
C ILE A 12 -1.73 27.58 3.05
N LEU A 13 -0.48 27.83 3.46
CA LEU A 13 0.55 28.40 2.60
C LEU A 13 0.82 27.52 1.37
N PHE A 14 0.89 26.20 1.56
CA PHE A 14 1.06 25.26 0.46
C PHE A 14 -0.12 25.27 -0.52
N LEU A 15 -1.36 25.29 -0.02
CA LEU A 15 -2.55 25.37 -0.88
C LEU A 15 -2.63 26.68 -1.64
N LEU A 16 -2.30 27.81 -1.02
CA LEU A 16 -2.25 29.12 -1.69
C LEU A 16 -1.14 29.17 -2.75
N PHE A 17 0.03 28.62 -2.46
CA PHE A 17 1.12 28.51 -3.42
C PHE A 17 0.71 27.65 -4.62
N TRP A 18 0.06 26.50 -4.39
CA TRP A 18 -0.43 25.64 -5.46
C TRP A 18 -1.49 26.35 -6.32
N GLU A 19 -2.48 27.00 -5.69
CA GLU A 19 -3.50 27.79 -6.40
C GLU A 19 -2.85 28.85 -7.28
N MET A 20 -1.93 29.65 -6.71
CA MET A 20 -1.21 30.68 -7.43
C MET A 20 -0.38 30.14 -8.60
N LEU A 21 0.27 28.99 -8.40
CA LEU A 21 1.09 28.34 -9.43
C LEU A 21 0.24 27.91 -10.64
N VAL A 22 -0.93 27.34 -10.40
CA VAL A 22 -1.86 26.95 -11.48
C VAL A 22 -2.40 28.18 -12.21
N TRP A 23 -2.81 29.19 -11.45
CA TRP A 23 -3.38 30.43 -12.00
C TRP A 23 -2.36 31.21 -12.85
N VAL A 24 -1.13 31.41 -12.38
CA VAL A 24 -0.08 32.16 -13.08
C VAL A 24 0.32 31.49 -14.39
N ASN A 25 0.39 30.14 -14.40
CA ASN A 25 0.76 29.39 -15.59
C ASN A 25 -0.41 29.15 -16.56
N GLY A 26 -1.65 29.46 -16.15
CA GLY A 26 -2.85 29.22 -16.96
C GLY A 26 -3.04 27.74 -17.32
N TRP A 27 -2.63 26.81 -16.43
CA TRP A 27 -2.71 25.38 -16.72
C TRP A 27 -4.16 24.93 -16.72
N PRO A 28 -4.60 24.23 -17.77
CA PRO A 28 -5.94 23.64 -17.79
C PRO A 28 -6.05 22.48 -16.80
N ASN A 29 -7.28 22.20 -16.32
CA ASN A 29 -7.57 21.23 -15.26
C ASN A 29 -7.10 19.80 -15.56
N TYR A 30 -7.01 19.42 -16.83
CA TYR A 30 -6.47 18.11 -17.23
C TYR A 30 -4.95 18.02 -17.04
N LYS A 31 -4.24 19.14 -17.01
CA LYS A 31 -2.79 19.18 -16.78
C LYS A 31 -2.48 19.27 -15.29
N MET A 32 -3.15 20.18 -14.59
CA MET A 32 -3.04 20.35 -13.15
C MET A 32 -4.26 21.10 -12.61
N ALA A 33 -5.13 20.39 -11.89
CA ALA A 33 -6.30 20.99 -11.26
C ALA A 33 -5.89 21.88 -10.08
N SER A 34 -6.57 23.02 -9.92
CA SER A 34 -6.36 23.89 -8.76
C SER A 34 -7.08 23.33 -7.51
N PRO A 35 -6.63 23.66 -6.30
CA PRO A 35 -7.36 23.35 -5.07
C PRO A 35 -8.83 23.78 -5.09
N SER A 36 -9.13 24.95 -5.68
CA SER A 36 -10.50 25.46 -5.82
C SER A 36 -11.38 24.62 -6.75
N ASP A 37 -10.81 23.91 -7.74
CA ASP A 37 -11.53 23.02 -8.65
C ASP A 37 -11.76 21.64 -8.04
N LEU A 38 -10.85 21.18 -7.14
CA LEU A 38 -10.96 19.86 -6.51
C LEU A 38 -12.16 19.75 -5.60
N TRP A 39 -12.54 20.83 -4.89
CA TRP A 39 -13.66 20.79 -3.96
C TRP A 39 -15.03 20.55 -4.63
N PRO A 40 -15.41 21.30 -5.67
CA PRO A 40 -16.64 21.02 -6.44
C PRO A 40 -16.61 19.62 -7.10
N ALA A 41 -15.46 19.21 -7.65
CA ALA A 41 -15.29 17.91 -8.27
C ALA A 41 -15.53 16.77 -7.25
N PHE A 42 -14.98 16.87 -6.04
CA PHE A 42 -15.22 15.91 -4.98
C PHE A 42 -16.70 15.78 -4.65
N TRP A 43 -17.43 16.89 -4.47
CA TRP A 43 -18.88 16.85 -4.16
C TRP A 43 -19.70 16.27 -5.30
N ARG A 44 -19.34 16.56 -6.55
CA ARG A 44 -20.01 16.03 -7.75
C ARG A 44 -19.85 14.52 -7.85
N PHE A 45 -18.67 14.00 -7.57
CA PHE A 45 -18.31 12.58 -7.73
C PHE A 45 -18.21 11.80 -6.40
N LYS A 46 -18.67 12.36 -5.28
CA LYS A 46 -18.51 11.77 -3.95
C LYS A 46 -18.93 10.31 -3.86
N TRP A 47 -20.07 9.95 -4.42
CA TRP A 47 -20.58 8.57 -4.40
C TRP A 47 -19.66 7.62 -5.17
N LEU A 48 -19.10 8.07 -6.27
CA LEU A 48 -18.14 7.31 -7.06
C LEU A 48 -16.85 7.08 -6.25
N PHE A 49 -16.35 8.12 -5.58
CA PHE A 49 -15.19 8.01 -4.70
C PHE A 49 -15.44 7.06 -3.53
N PHE A 50 -16.61 7.10 -2.91
CA PHE A 50 -16.96 6.17 -1.83
C PHE A 50 -17.08 4.72 -2.32
N THR A 51 -17.75 4.49 -3.45
CA THR A 51 -17.89 3.14 -4.01
C THR A 51 -16.54 2.55 -4.39
N PHE A 52 -15.72 3.27 -5.16
CA PHE A 52 -14.41 2.82 -5.58
C PHE A 52 -13.40 2.78 -4.42
N GLY A 53 -13.52 3.71 -3.48
CA GLY A 53 -12.74 3.69 -2.25
C GLY A 53 -12.99 2.45 -1.39
N TRP A 54 -14.25 2.02 -1.30
CA TRP A 54 -14.61 0.78 -0.61
C TRP A 54 -14.01 -0.45 -1.30
N GLU A 55 -14.07 -0.49 -2.65
CA GLU A 55 -13.50 -1.56 -3.46
C GLU A 55 -11.98 -1.69 -3.24
N THR A 56 -11.25 -0.57 -3.28
CA THR A 56 -9.81 -0.54 -2.98
C THR A 56 -9.53 -0.93 -1.53
N LEU A 57 -10.32 -0.42 -0.58
CA LEU A 57 -10.09 -0.64 0.85
C LEU A 57 -10.17 -2.12 1.24
N TRP A 58 -11.24 -2.80 0.88
CA TRP A 58 -11.41 -4.20 1.29
C TRP A 58 -10.36 -5.12 0.66
N ARG A 59 -9.97 -4.89 -0.62
CA ARG A 59 -8.88 -5.64 -1.28
C ARG A 59 -7.54 -5.39 -0.62
N THR A 60 -7.25 -4.12 -0.30
CA THR A 60 -6.04 -3.73 0.45
C THR A 60 -5.98 -4.42 1.80
N VAL A 61 -7.09 -4.37 2.57
CA VAL A 61 -7.16 -4.99 3.90
C VAL A 61 -7.00 -6.50 3.83
N LEU A 62 -7.66 -7.16 2.87
CA LEU A 62 -7.53 -8.61 2.70
C LEU A 62 -6.10 -9.01 2.32
N GLY A 63 -5.48 -8.31 1.36
CA GLY A 63 -4.08 -8.53 0.99
C GLY A 63 -3.12 -8.31 2.16
N LEU A 64 -3.35 -7.25 2.94
CA LEU A 64 -2.58 -6.95 4.14
C LEU A 64 -2.74 -8.02 5.23
N ILE A 65 -3.94 -8.54 5.48
CA ILE A 65 -4.18 -9.62 6.43
C ILE A 65 -3.38 -10.87 6.04
N ILE A 66 -3.43 -11.25 4.76
CA ILE A 66 -2.64 -12.38 4.24
C ILE A 66 -1.14 -12.09 4.42
N ALA A 67 -0.70 -10.86 4.13
CA ALA A 67 0.70 -10.44 4.32
C ALA A 67 1.15 -10.50 5.77
N ILE A 68 0.29 -10.12 6.72
CA ILE A 68 0.58 -10.24 8.16
C ILE A 68 0.73 -11.71 8.54
N ILE A 69 -0.21 -12.55 8.17
CA ILE A 69 -0.18 -14.00 8.52
C ILE A 69 1.09 -14.63 7.96
N VAL A 70 1.32 -14.51 6.66
CA VAL A 70 2.48 -15.13 5.98
C VAL A 70 3.79 -14.50 6.46
N GLY A 71 3.84 -13.17 6.58
CA GLY A 71 5.02 -12.45 7.04
C GLY A 71 5.42 -12.81 8.47
N VAL A 72 4.44 -12.88 9.38
CA VAL A 72 4.71 -13.29 10.77
C VAL A 72 5.18 -14.76 10.82
N LEU A 73 4.52 -15.67 10.11
CA LEU A 73 4.93 -17.08 10.07
C LEU A 73 6.35 -17.26 9.53
N LEU A 74 6.66 -16.62 8.39
CA LEU A 74 8.02 -16.65 7.81
C LEU A 74 9.05 -15.99 8.74
N GLY A 75 8.70 -14.84 9.32
CA GLY A 75 9.55 -14.14 10.29
C GLY A 75 9.84 -14.97 11.53
N MET A 76 8.84 -15.71 12.07
CA MET A 76 9.04 -16.62 13.19
C MET A 76 9.97 -17.78 12.82
N VAL A 77 9.75 -18.42 11.67
CA VAL A 77 10.61 -19.54 11.23
C VAL A 77 12.06 -19.08 11.06
N MET A 78 12.31 -17.92 10.47
CA MET A 78 13.64 -17.31 10.35
C MET A 78 14.21 -16.85 11.71
N GLY A 79 13.37 -16.33 12.59
CA GLY A 79 13.78 -15.86 13.92
C GLY A 79 14.23 -17.01 14.86
N PHE A 80 13.62 -18.18 14.74
CA PHE A 80 13.96 -19.35 15.54
C PHE A 80 15.17 -20.15 15.05
N SER A 81 15.47 -20.11 13.76
CA SER A 81 16.53 -20.90 13.14
C SER A 81 17.49 -20.05 12.33
N LYS A 82 18.76 -20.02 12.80
CA LYS A 82 19.83 -19.32 12.09
C LYS A 82 20.04 -19.90 10.67
N VAL A 83 19.99 -21.23 10.53
CA VAL A 83 20.15 -21.92 9.24
C VAL A 83 19.04 -21.52 8.26
N VAL A 84 17.78 -21.53 8.73
CA VAL A 84 16.64 -21.12 7.91
C VAL A 84 16.74 -19.65 7.53
N ARG A 85 17.17 -18.81 8.46
CA ARG A 85 17.35 -17.37 8.17
C ARG A 85 18.43 -17.15 7.12
N GLU A 86 19.60 -17.80 7.25
CA GLU A 86 20.69 -17.66 6.28
C GLU A 86 20.31 -18.17 4.88
N GLY A 87 19.42 -19.18 4.80
CA GLY A 87 18.90 -19.67 3.53
C GLY A 87 17.78 -18.84 2.92
N LEU A 88 16.76 -18.48 3.72
CA LEU A 88 15.56 -17.77 3.22
C LEU A 88 15.76 -16.27 3.05
N TYR A 89 16.55 -15.62 3.91
CA TYR A 89 16.71 -14.18 3.87
C TYR A 89 17.25 -13.66 2.52
N PRO A 90 18.31 -14.25 1.93
CA PRO A 90 18.77 -13.83 0.61
C PRO A 90 17.71 -14.01 -0.49
N LEU A 91 16.91 -15.07 -0.43
CA LEU A 91 15.81 -15.32 -1.38
C LEU A 91 14.73 -14.25 -1.25
N LEU A 92 14.33 -13.90 -0.02
CA LEU A 92 13.36 -12.85 0.23
C LEU A 92 13.85 -11.47 -0.22
N VAL A 93 15.14 -11.16 -0.01
CA VAL A 93 15.78 -9.94 -0.50
C VAL A 93 15.78 -9.91 -2.02
N GLY A 94 16.18 -11.03 -2.67
CA GLY A 94 16.14 -11.16 -4.12
C GLY A 94 14.74 -10.96 -4.68
N PHE A 95 13.73 -11.61 -4.08
CA PHE A 95 12.32 -11.40 -4.45
C PHE A 95 11.88 -9.95 -4.28
N ASN A 96 12.31 -9.30 -3.19
CA ASN A 96 11.97 -7.89 -2.94
C ASN A 96 12.67 -6.93 -3.89
N ALA A 97 13.81 -7.30 -4.46
CA ALA A 97 14.55 -6.50 -5.44
C ALA A 97 13.88 -6.44 -6.82
N ILE A 98 12.96 -7.38 -7.12
CA ILE A 98 12.22 -7.38 -8.38
C ILE A 98 11.30 -6.13 -8.41
N PRO A 99 11.34 -5.30 -9.49
CA PRO A 99 10.45 -4.16 -9.63
C PRO A 99 8.99 -4.59 -9.62
N LYS A 100 8.24 -4.19 -8.60
CA LYS A 100 6.85 -4.64 -8.39
C LYS A 100 5.94 -4.25 -9.56
N ALA A 101 6.18 -3.08 -10.16
CA ALA A 101 5.44 -2.62 -11.33
C ALA A 101 5.55 -3.57 -12.53
N THR A 102 6.67 -4.31 -12.66
CA THR A 102 6.88 -5.31 -13.73
C THR A 102 6.08 -6.60 -13.46
N VAL A 103 5.87 -6.95 -12.19
CA VAL A 103 5.13 -8.16 -11.80
C VAL A 103 3.63 -8.00 -12.00
N VAL A 104 3.11 -6.78 -11.84
CA VAL A 104 1.67 -6.48 -11.92
C VAL A 104 1.03 -6.94 -13.25
N PRO A 105 1.56 -6.60 -14.44
CA PRO A 105 1.00 -7.07 -15.70
C PRO A 105 1.06 -8.60 -15.85
N ILE A 106 2.11 -9.23 -15.32
CA ILE A 106 2.28 -10.70 -15.38
C ILE A 106 1.17 -11.37 -14.59
N VAL A 107 0.91 -10.91 -13.35
CA VAL A 107 -0.17 -11.44 -12.50
C VAL A 107 -1.54 -11.20 -13.15
N ALA A 108 -1.76 -10.03 -13.76
CA ALA A 108 -2.99 -9.72 -14.48
C ALA A 108 -3.27 -10.71 -15.63
N LEU A 109 -2.23 -11.13 -16.34
CA LEU A 109 -2.32 -12.10 -17.43
C LEU A 109 -2.46 -13.55 -16.95
N MET A 110 -1.86 -13.91 -15.81
CA MET A 110 -1.97 -15.25 -15.26
C MET A 110 -3.39 -15.62 -14.80
N PHE A 111 -4.14 -14.64 -14.29
CA PHE A 111 -5.49 -14.84 -13.75
C PHE A 111 -6.49 -13.92 -14.44
N VAL A 112 -6.58 -14.03 -15.75
CA VAL A 112 -7.51 -13.21 -16.56
C VAL A 112 -8.93 -13.37 -16.05
N GLY A 113 -9.63 -12.23 -15.87
CA GLY A 113 -11.00 -12.20 -15.37
C GLY A 113 -11.14 -12.27 -13.84
N GLN A 114 -10.06 -12.51 -13.09
CA GLN A 114 -10.09 -12.59 -11.62
C GLN A 114 -9.49 -11.32 -10.99
N HIS A 115 -10.10 -10.18 -11.27
CA HIS A 115 -9.61 -8.88 -10.83
C HIS A 115 -9.35 -8.78 -9.32
N ASP A 116 -10.30 -9.27 -8.50
CA ASP A 116 -10.18 -9.20 -7.04
C ASP A 116 -9.01 -10.05 -6.53
N LEU A 117 -8.85 -11.27 -7.06
CA LEU A 117 -7.74 -12.14 -6.69
C LEU A 117 -6.39 -11.52 -7.06
N ASN A 118 -6.27 -10.98 -8.28
CA ASN A 118 -5.06 -10.33 -8.75
C ASN A 118 -4.67 -9.15 -7.84
N THR A 119 -5.65 -8.33 -7.49
CA THR A 119 -5.44 -7.15 -6.67
C THR A 119 -5.00 -7.51 -5.24
N VAL A 120 -5.69 -8.48 -4.61
CA VAL A 120 -5.33 -9.00 -3.29
C VAL A 120 -3.94 -9.65 -3.30
N LEU A 121 -3.62 -10.42 -4.36
CA LEU A 121 -2.33 -11.08 -4.49
C LEU A 121 -1.18 -10.08 -4.60
N ILE A 122 -1.31 -9.04 -5.41
CA ILE A 122 -0.29 -7.99 -5.53
C ILE A 122 -0.14 -7.21 -4.23
N ALA A 123 -1.24 -6.84 -3.58
CA ALA A 123 -1.20 -6.18 -2.27
C ALA A 123 -0.42 -7.02 -1.24
N PHE A 124 -0.71 -8.33 -1.17
CA PHE A 124 0.03 -9.29 -0.35
C PHE A 124 1.52 -9.34 -0.72
N MET A 125 1.84 -9.59 -2.00
CA MET A 125 3.22 -9.78 -2.47
C MET A 125 4.12 -8.58 -2.20
N ILE A 126 3.58 -7.37 -2.20
CA ILE A 126 4.36 -6.16 -1.98
C ILE A 126 4.55 -5.88 -0.48
N SER A 127 3.59 -6.27 0.37
CA SER A 127 3.54 -5.86 1.77
C SER A 127 4.05 -6.90 2.78
N PHE A 128 4.18 -8.20 2.43
CA PHE A 128 4.59 -9.23 3.39
C PHE A 128 6.06 -9.16 3.80
N PHE A 129 6.95 -8.71 2.91
CA PHE A 129 8.39 -8.72 3.13
C PHE A 129 8.84 -7.89 4.35
N PRO A 130 8.44 -6.61 4.51
CA PRO A 130 8.85 -5.82 5.68
C PRO A 130 8.39 -6.46 6.99
N ILE A 131 7.22 -7.11 7.01
CA ILE A 131 6.72 -7.82 8.18
C ILE A 131 7.59 -9.03 8.51
N ALA A 132 7.90 -9.87 7.50
CA ALA A 132 8.71 -11.05 7.68
C ALA A 132 10.12 -10.73 8.21
N VAL A 133 10.76 -9.73 7.62
CA VAL A 133 12.10 -9.28 8.03
C VAL A 133 12.07 -8.71 9.45
N SER A 134 11.12 -7.83 9.76
CA SER A 134 11.03 -7.18 11.06
C SER A 134 10.78 -8.19 12.19
N VAL A 135 9.86 -9.13 11.99
CA VAL A 135 9.61 -10.21 12.96
C VAL A 135 10.85 -11.10 13.13
N SER A 136 11.54 -11.43 12.03
CA SER A 136 12.78 -12.22 12.09
C SER A 136 13.87 -11.51 12.90
N ILE A 137 14.08 -10.21 12.66
CA ILE A 137 15.05 -9.40 13.39
C ILE A 137 14.66 -9.32 14.86
N GLY A 138 13.43 -8.91 15.17
CA GLY A 138 12.96 -8.76 16.55
C GLY A 138 13.12 -10.03 17.38
N LEU A 139 12.83 -11.20 16.81
CA LEU A 139 13.01 -12.48 17.48
C LEU A 139 14.48 -12.92 17.60
N SER A 140 15.34 -12.50 16.66
CA SER A 140 16.76 -12.88 16.69
C SER A 140 17.64 -11.99 17.57
N THR A 141 17.17 -10.81 17.95
CA THR A 141 17.91 -9.82 18.77
C THR A 141 17.89 -10.10 20.28
N LEU A 142 17.34 -11.23 20.72
CA LEU A 142 17.56 -11.69 22.09
C LEU A 142 19.02 -12.08 22.25
N GLU A 143 19.75 -11.31 23.09
CA GLU A 143 21.13 -11.59 23.45
C GLU A 143 21.24 -13.02 23.99
N PRO A 144 22.22 -13.82 23.53
CA PRO A 144 22.40 -15.20 23.98
C PRO A 144 22.48 -15.31 25.50
N GLU A 145 23.12 -14.34 26.16
CA GLU A 145 23.31 -14.27 27.61
C GLU A 145 21.98 -14.24 28.36
N TYR A 146 21.05 -13.40 27.93
CA TYR A 146 19.71 -13.36 28.54
C TYR A 146 18.95 -14.69 28.36
N ARG A 147 19.11 -15.30 27.21
CA ARG A 147 18.48 -16.61 26.92
C ARG A 147 19.04 -17.70 27.81
N ASP A 148 20.36 -17.72 28.04
CA ASP A 148 21.04 -18.70 28.83
C ASP A 148 20.74 -18.55 30.35
N ILE A 149 20.70 -17.29 30.83
CA ILE A 149 20.27 -17.01 32.23
C ILE A 149 18.83 -17.51 32.44
N LEU A 150 17.91 -17.23 31.55
CA LEU A 150 16.52 -17.66 31.68
C LEU A 150 16.39 -19.18 31.64
N ARG A 151 17.19 -19.86 30.83
CA ARG A 151 17.25 -21.33 30.82
C ARG A 151 17.82 -21.90 32.10
N ALA A 152 18.86 -21.29 32.64
CA ALA A 152 19.45 -21.69 33.92
C ALA A 152 18.43 -21.53 35.07
N LEU A 153 17.51 -20.56 34.97
CA LEU A 153 16.39 -20.38 35.88
C LEU A 153 15.19 -21.33 35.61
N GLY A 154 15.35 -22.29 34.71
CA GLY A 154 14.31 -23.29 34.40
C GLY A 154 13.23 -22.82 33.41
N ALA A 155 13.39 -21.68 32.74
CA ALA A 155 12.41 -21.21 31.77
C ALA A 155 12.42 -22.08 30.49
N SER A 156 11.24 -22.57 30.11
CA SER A 156 11.08 -23.26 28.83
C SER A 156 11.26 -22.33 27.63
N LYS A 157 11.61 -22.89 26.46
CA LYS A 157 11.70 -22.13 25.21
C LYS A 157 10.39 -21.38 24.89
N PHE A 158 9.26 -22.00 25.18
CA PHE A 158 7.94 -21.40 24.98
C PHE A 158 7.68 -20.24 25.94
N THR A 159 8.11 -20.32 27.19
CA THR A 159 8.00 -19.24 28.18
C THR A 159 8.84 -18.04 27.75
N ILE A 160 10.09 -18.27 27.31
CA ILE A 160 10.98 -17.22 26.83
C ILE A 160 10.38 -16.53 25.60
N PHE A 161 9.81 -17.29 24.68
CA PHE A 161 9.16 -16.74 23.50
C PHE A 161 7.98 -15.82 23.86
N TRP A 162 6.98 -16.35 24.60
CA TRP A 162 5.75 -15.60 24.86
C TRP A 162 5.94 -14.42 25.81
N LYS A 163 6.80 -14.57 26.83
CA LYS A 163 6.95 -13.53 27.87
C LYS A 163 8.00 -12.49 27.56
N ILE A 164 8.95 -12.78 26.65
CA ILE A 164 10.08 -11.90 26.40
C ILE A 164 10.27 -11.59 24.92
N ALA A 165 10.44 -12.62 24.08
CA ALA A 165 10.75 -12.40 22.67
C ALA A 165 9.61 -11.70 21.93
N LEU A 166 8.39 -12.15 22.11
CA LEU A 166 7.21 -11.59 21.44
C LEU A 166 6.94 -10.13 21.86
N PRO A 167 6.86 -9.77 23.17
CA PRO A 167 6.70 -8.37 23.55
C PRO A 167 7.81 -7.47 23.09
N LYS A 168 9.07 -7.94 23.09
CA LYS A 168 10.22 -7.19 22.57
C LYS A 168 10.13 -6.93 21.06
N THR A 169 9.51 -7.84 20.31
CA THR A 169 9.35 -7.73 18.84
C THR A 169 8.20 -6.79 18.42
N LEU A 170 7.25 -6.52 19.32
CA LEU A 170 6.07 -5.71 18.97
C LEU A 170 6.40 -4.31 18.42
N PRO A 171 7.34 -3.51 18.97
CA PRO A 171 7.67 -2.20 18.42
C PRO A 171 8.15 -2.28 16.96
N GLU A 172 9.05 -3.22 16.66
CA GLU A 172 9.57 -3.46 15.32
C GLU A 172 8.46 -3.92 14.38
N PHE A 173 7.59 -4.84 14.85
CA PHE A 173 6.42 -5.30 14.10
C PHE A 173 5.48 -4.15 13.74
N PHE A 174 5.11 -3.29 14.69
CA PHE A 174 4.24 -2.15 14.41
C PHE A 174 4.92 -1.11 13.50
N GLY A 175 6.24 -0.96 13.60
CA GLY A 175 7.03 -0.16 12.66
C GLY A 175 6.91 -0.68 11.23
N ALA A 176 7.12 -1.98 11.05
CA ALA A 176 6.99 -2.65 9.75
C ALA A 176 5.54 -2.65 9.24
N LEU A 177 4.55 -2.78 10.13
CA LEU A 177 3.14 -2.76 9.78
C LEU A 177 2.73 -1.43 9.13
N LYS A 178 3.23 -0.29 9.64
CA LYS A 178 2.98 1.03 9.02
C LYS A 178 3.46 1.07 7.57
N VAL A 179 4.65 0.53 7.31
CA VAL A 179 5.22 0.42 5.96
C VAL A 179 4.39 -0.55 5.11
N ALA A 180 4.03 -1.71 5.66
CA ALA A 180 3.25 -2.73 4.97
C ALA A 180 1.86 -2.23 4.55
N VAL A 181 1.16 -1.46 5.39
CA VAL A 181 -0.14 -0.84 5.05
C VAL A 181 -0.01 0.06 3.83
N THR A 182 1.01 0.92 3.81
CA THR A 182 1.27 1.81 2.66
C THR A 182 1.59 1.02 1.40
N LEU A 183 2.43 -0.01 1.52
CA LEU A 183 2.79 -0.86 0.39
C LEU A 183 1.61 -1.69 -0.13
N ALA A 184 0.75 -2.22 0.74
CA ALA A 184 -0.47 -2.92 0.34
C ALA A 184 -1.40 -2.00 -0.46
N PHE A 185 -1.61 -0.77 0.01
CA PHE A 185 -2.42 0.23 -0.69
C PHE A 185 -1.82 0.59 -2.06
N ILE A 186 -0.49 0.80 -2.14
CA ILE A 186 0.21 1.03 -3.42
C ILE A 186 0.01 -0.17 -4.36
N GLY A 187 0.19 -1.39 -3.86
CA GLY A 187 0.01 -2.61 -4.65
C GLY A 187 -1.40 -2.76 -5.22
N THR A 188 -2.41 -2.51 -4.38
CA THR A 188 -3.82 -2.50 -4.81
C THR A 188 -4.04 -1.51 -5.94
N ASN A 189 -3.62 -0.25 -5.76
CA ASN A 189 -3.78 0.79 -6.79
C ASN A 189 -3.04 0.46 -8.09
N LEU A 190 -1.81 -0.06 -8.02
CA LEU A 190 -1.06 -0.47 -9.21
C LEU A 190 -1.80 -1.53 -10.02
N MET A 191 -2.40 -2.52 -9.35
CA MET A 191 -3.16 -3.56 -10.02
C MET A 191 -4.47 -3.02 -10.61
N GLU A 192 -5.16 -2.13 -9.91
CA GLU A 192 -6.38 -1.49 -10.38
C GLU A 192 -6.15 -0.62 -11.63
N ILE A 193 -5.00 0.07 -11.72
CA ILE A 193 -4.60 0.86 -12.91
C ILE A 193 -4.36 -0.03 -14.12
N VAL A 194 -3.72 -1.18 -13.92
CA VAL A 194 -3.33 -2.08 -15.04
C VAL A 194 -4.49 -2.96 -15.51
N SER A 195 -5.49 -3.18 -14.66
CA SER A 195 -6.61 -4.09 -14.98
C SER A 195 -7.62 -3.43 -15.93
N PRO A 196 -7.89 -4.01 -17.12
CA PRO A 196 -8.76 -3.40 -18.13
C PRO A 196 -10.21 -3.16 -17.69
N HIS A 197 -10.69 -3.90 -16.71
CA HIS A 197 -12.04 -3.82 -16.15
C HIS A 197 -12.00 -3.59 -14.63
N GLY A 198 -10.91 -2.98 -14.15
CA GLY A 198 -10.69 -2.74 -12.74
C GLY A 198 -11.75 -1.82 -12.14
N ARG A 199 -12.16 -2.16 -10.92
CA ARG A 199 -12.96 -1.29 -10.05
C ARG A 199 -12.09 -0.89 -8.88
N GLY A 200 -12.07 0.37 -8.54
CA GLY A 200 -11.31 0.92 -7.43
C GLY A 200 -10.73 2.29 -7.74
N LEU A 201 -10.05 2.89 -6.77
CA LEU A 201 -9.48 4.24 -6.91
C LEU A 201 -8.41 4.30 -8.02
N GLY A 202 -7.60 3.23 -8.18
CA GLY A 202 -6.62 3.13 -9.24
C GLY A 202 -7.26 3.15 -10.63
N ALA A 203 -8.34 2.40 -10.82
CA ALA A 203 -9.10 2.38 -12.06
C ALA A 203 -9.79 3.73 -12.33
N LEU A 204 -10.29 4.39 -11.26
CA LEU A 204 -10.88 5.72 -11.36
C LEU A 204 -9.83 6.75 -11.80
N PHE A 205 -8.61 6.66 -11.25
CA PHE A 205 -7.49 7.52 -11.66
C PHE A 205 -7.15 7.34 -13.15
N ASP A 206 -7.06 6.09 -13.61
CA ASP A 206 -6.74 5.79 -15.01
C ASP A 206 -7.85 6.24 -15.97
N SER A 207 -9.13 6.00 -15.61
CA SER A 207 -10.28 6.46 -16.38
C SER A 207 -10.36 7.99 -16.43
N GLY A 208 -10.03 8.69 -15.33
CA GLY A 208 -9.93 10.15 -15.28
C GLY A 208 -8.86 10.68 -16.21
N LYS A 209 -7.71 10.01 -16.28
CA LYS A 209 -6.62 10.37 -17.19
C LYS A 209 -7.01 10.16 -18.66
N THR A 210 -7.64 9.06 -18.98
CA THR A 210 -8.06 8.73 -20.36
C THR A 210 -9.24 9.61 -20.82
N ASN A 211 -10.20 9.85 -19.95
CA ASN A 211 -11.37 10.68 -20.25
C ASN A 211 -11.06 12.17 -20.29
N SER A 212 -10.03 12.65 -19.58
CA SER A 212 -9.61 14.06 -19.68
C SER A 212 -9.06 14.41 -21.08
N ASP A 213 -8.46 13.44 -21.77
CA ASP A 213 -8.04 13.61 -23.17
C ASP A 213 -9.21 13.44 -24.16
N LEU A 214 -10.25 12.67 -23.81
CA LEU A 214 -11.41 12.41 -24.68
C LEU A 214 -12.60 13.32 -24.38
N SER A 215 -12.77 13.81 -23.16
CA SER A 215 -13.91 14.67 -22.80
C SER A 215 -13.85 16.04 -23.43
N LEU A 216 -12.67 16.53 -23.82
CA LEU A 216 -12.50 17.74 -24.64
C LEU A 216 -13.08 17.54 -26.05
N ILE A 217 -13.16 16.32 -26.55
CA ILE A 217 -13.71 16.02 -27.87
C ILE A 217 -15.24 15.79 -27.78
N HIS A 218 -15.75 15.21 -26.67
CA HIS A 218 -17.15 14.86 -26.54
C HIS A 218 -18.05 15.87 -25.79
N ILE A 219 -17.47 16.75 -24.96
CA ILE A 219 -18.24 17.82 -24.31
C ILE A 219 -18.54 18.98 -25.29
N SER A 220 -17.75 19.13 -26.35
CA SER A 220 -17.99 20.14 -27.38
C SER A 220 -19.08 19.77 -28.40
N GLU A 221 -19.51 18.50 -28.47
CA GLU A 221 -20.58 18.05 -29.39
C GLU A 221 -21.63 17.13 -28.71
N PRO A 222 -22.55 17.68 -27.90
CA PRO A 222 -23.62 16.86 -27.31
C PRO A 222 -24.73 16.42 -28.29
N THR A 223 -24.61 16.66 -29.58
CA THR A 223 -25.73 16.52 -30.53
C THR A 223 -25.39 15.91 -31.88
N ARG A 224 -24.49 14.92 -31.97
CA ARG A 224 -24.49 14.07 -33.15
C ARG A 224 -25.23 12.76 -32.85
N PRO A 225 -26.47 12.58 -33.37
CA PRO A 225 -27.10 11.26 -33.41
C PRO A 225 -26.24 10.38 -34.32
N PHE A 226 -25.94 9.17 -33.84
CA PHE A 226 -25.38 8.11 -34.67
C PHE A 226 -26.31 7.90 -35.87
N HIS A 227 -25.91 8.37 -37.04
CA HIS A 227 -26.44 7.88 -38.31
C HIS A 227 -25.60 6.69 -38.73
N ILE A 228 -26.31 5.60 -38.89
CA ILE A 228 -26.00 4.26 -39.40
C ILE A 228 -25.00 4.29 -40.56
#